data_ba8ae0f52caaa30cacf7af29d9427152
#
_entry.id   ba8ae0f52caaa30cacf7af29d9427152
#
_cell.length_a   1.000
_cell.length_b   1.000
_cell.length_c   1.000
_cell.angle_alpha   90.00
_cell.angle_beta   90.00
_cell.angle_gamma   90.00
#
_symmetry.space_group_name_H-M   'P 1'
#
loop_
_entity.id
_entity.type
_entity.pdbx_description
1 polymer ?
#
loop_
_entity_poly.entity_id
_entity_poly.type
_entity_poly.pdbx_seq_one_letter_code
_entity_poly.pdbx_strand_id
1 'polypeptide(L)'
;MKLNRLTALLGLAAMVAAARAEVAEREQNAWPFTVTRSDAAGQPAAWSAGGPLLFSVPAADGGKQSGLRPVWVQTTGIRGDFRSAYFLYPVFSYSSDTESYKWTVLNLINRSGRVAGAPTPPSDLESHEGFDVWPFWFSRESSDPAASYHALFPVAGTIKHRLGFDRLSWFAWPLYLRSESKGVVTTATPWPFLRVASGAASGFAVWPLFGWQDHPGVSRHEFYLWPLGYNNTTAPAADAPAGTPPVREYAVLPFYAHASGPGYAGETFLWPFFGYTDRTAPERYHETRYFWPLLVQGHGQDHDINRWAPLYTHSNLHGYDKTWIAWPLLRQLRWTSNGVAETKTQLLYFFYWSRVQRSPTNPKLPAASITHVWPLVTVWDNGAGRRQWQFPSPFEVFFPGNEKVRAAWSPLVSLVRYDQRTPGDARTSVLWDAVTWEQRATDRSTEFHLGPLFSMTTHAGERRIALGNGLVSFRLTPTAGWRLFWLDFRSKPTTVPAPPAP
;
A
#
# COMPACT_ATOMS: atom_id res chain seq x y z
N MET A 1 25.62 13.81 63.09
CA MET A 1 26.15 14.63 62.00
C MET A 1 25.89 14.05 60.60
N LYS A 2 24.84 13.21 60.41
CA LYS A 2 24.50 12.63 59.07
C LYS A 2 23.16 13.11 58.50
N LEU A 3 22.36 13.89 59.27
CA LEU A 3 21.04 14.33 58.89
C LEU A 3 21.06 15.61 58.01
N ASN A 4 22.08 16.46 58.14
CA ASN A 4 22.16 17.74 57.42
C ASN A 4 22.63 17.64 55.97
N ARG A 5 23.14 16.48 55.50
CA ARG A 5 23.55 16.31 54.09
C ARG A 5 22.41 15.86 53.21
N LEU A 6 21.43 15.14 53.78
CA LEU A 6 20.23 14.69 53.01
C LEU A 6 19.25 15.84 52.78
N THR A 7 19.10 16.74 53.75
CA THR A 7 18.26 17.94 53.60
C THR A 7 18.87 18.95 52.64
N ALA A 8 20.20 19.06 52.58
CA ALA A 8 20.86 19.91 51.59
C ALA A 8 20.73 19.34 50.14
N LEU A 9 20.79 18.02 49.95
CA LEU A 9 20.58 17.37 48.67
C LEU A 9 19.13 17.42 48.21
N LEU A 10 18.17 17.26 49.13
CA LEU A 10 16.75 17.44 48.83
C LEU A 10 16.38 18.90 48.54
N GLY A 11 17.01 19.87 49.23
CA GLY A 11 16.89 21.29 48.96
C GLY A 11 17.46 21.67 47.60
N LEU A 12 18.58 21.06 47.17
CA LEU A 12 19.16 21.25 45.84
C LEU A 12 18.28 20.63 44.72
N ALA A 13 17.71 19.45 44.99
CA ALA A 13 16.75 18.82 44.06
C ALA A 13 15.43 19.59 43.97
N ALA A 14 14.95 20.20 45.06
CA ALA A 14 13.77 21.06 45.07
C ALA A 14 14.02 22.41 44.38
N MET A 15 15.21 23.01 44.49
CA MET A 15 15.58 24.21 43.73
C MET A 15 15.72 23.96 42.23
N VAL A 16 16.11 22.76 41.82
CA VAL A 16 16.11 22.37 40.39
C VAL A 16 14.67 22.19 39.84
N ALA A 17 13.72 21.84 40.71
CA ALA A 17 12.31 21.69 40.33
C ALA A 17 11.52 23.02 40.22
N ALA A 18 11.98 24.10 40.84
CA ALA A 18 11.28 25.41 40.86
C ALA A 18 11.62 26.34 39.67
N ALA A 19 12.52 25.96 38.75
CA ALA A 19 12.90 26.75 37.57
C ALA A 19 12.08 26.40 36.31
N ARG A 20 10.78 26.15 36.47
CA ARG A 20 9.89 25.71 35.37
C ARG A 20 9.11 26.83 34.72
N ALA A 21 9.79 27.75 34.05
CA ALA A 21 9.29 28.44 32.87
C ALA A 21 10.41 28.49 31.82
N GLU A 22 11.13 27.39 31.72
CA GLU A 22 12.23 27.28 30.72
C GLU A 22 11.65 26.84 29.39
N VAL A 23 12.13 27.47 28.30
CA VAL A 23 11.94 26.96 26.93
C VAL A 23 12.39 25.50 26.92
N ALA A 24 11.45 24.58 26.99
CA ALA A 24 11.75 23.17 27.02
C ALA A 24 12.27 22.78 25.62
N GLU A 25 13.53 22.38 25.56
CA GLU A 25 14.11 21.71 24.42
C GLU A 25 13.32 20.41 24.21
N ARG A 26 12.70 20.26 23.02
CA ARG A 26 11.85 19.09 22.74
C ARG A 26 12.64 17.92 22.22
N GLU A 27 13.83 18.14 21.68
CA GLU A 27 14.74 17.10 21.23
C GLU A 27 15.96 17.03 22.17
N GLN A 28 16.28 15.82 22.65
CA GLN A 28 17.53 15.50 23.30
C GLN A 28 18.32 14.61 22.37
N ASN A 29 19.42 15.14 21.81
CA ASN A 29 20.18 14.47 20.76
C ASN A 29 21.56 14.04 21.28
N ALA A 30 21.66 12.78 21.69
CA ALA A 30 22.90 12.12 22.07
C ALA A 30 23.35 11.13 20.98
N TRP A 31 23.19 11.50 19.70
CA TRP A 31 23.64 10.69 18.58
C TRP A 31 25.12 10.27 18.69
N PRO A 32 25.50 9.03 18.33
CA PRO A 32 24.69 7.96 17.73
C PRO A 32 23.92 7.09 18.74
N PHE A 33 24.05 7.33 20.03
CA PHE A 33 23.46 6.46 21.07
C PHE A 33 21.95 6.60 21.13
N THR A 34 21.44 7.80 21.41
CA THR A 34 20.00 8.03 21.51
C THR A 34 19.60 9.42 21.00
N VAL A 35 18.42 9.51 20.40
CA VAL A 35 17.73 10.76 20.10
C VAL A 35 16.30 10.62 20.60
N THR A 36 15.90 11.47 21.55
CA THR A 36 14.55 11.45 22.15
C THR A 36 13.81 12.73 21.80
N ARG A 37 12.55 12.62 21.45
CA ARG A 37 11.67 13.75 21.14
C ARG A 37 10.48 13.74 22.07
N SER A 38 10.17 14.89 22.64
CA SER A 38 9.01 15.10 23.51
C SER A 38 7.87 15.80 22.76
N ASP A 39 6.66 15.57 23.18
CA ASP A 39 5.47 16.30 22.72
C ASP A 39 5.38 17.71 23.33
N ALA A 40 4.26 18.40 23.05
CA ALA A 40 4.01 19.74 23.59
C ALA A 40 3.86 19.76 25.12
N ALA A 41 3.52 18.63 25.73
CA ALA A 41 3.38 18.47 27.19
C ALA A 41 4.71 18.01 27.84
N GLY A 42 5.80 17.85 27.06
CA GLY A 42 7.09 17.40 27.56
C GLY A 42 7.18 15.87 27.79
N GLN A 43 6.19 15.10 27.31
CA GLN A 43 6.21 13.67 27.44
C GLN A 43 7.00 13.03 26.27
N PRO A 44 7.76 11.95 26.50
CA PRO A 44 8.48 11.27 25.42
C PRO A 44 7.51 10.76 24.33
N ALA A 45 7.55 11.38 23.16
CA ALA A 45 6.69 11.03 22.05
C ALA A 45 7.34 10.09 21.04
N ALA A 46 8.66 10.21 20.86
CA ALA A 46 9.42 9.36 19.94
C ALA A 46 10.87 9.26 20.40
N TRP A 47 11.52 8.14 20.08
CA TRP A 47 12.95 7.99 20.29
C TRP A 47 13.59 7.07 19.23
N SER A 48 14.89 7.23 19.00
CA SER A 48 15.73 6.33 18.21
C SER A 48 17.05 6.09 18.94
N ALA A 49 17.70 4.94 18.68
CA ALA A 49 18.99 4.60 19.23
C ALA A 49 19.81 3.76 18.24
N GLY A 50 21.14 3.94 18.26
CA GLY A 50 22.04 3.37 17.26
C GLY A 50 21.73 3.90 15.86
N GLY A 51 21.51 5.20 15.72
CA GLY A 51 20.98 5.81 14.51
C GLY A 51 19.51 5.37 14.26
N PRO A 52 19.19 4.80 13.08
CA PRO A 52 17.83 4.40 12.77
C PRO A 52 17.45 2.98 13.24
N LEU A 53 18.37 2.24 13.88
CA LEU A 53 18.20 0.81 14.16
C LEU A 53 17.09 0.56 15.18
N LEU A 54 17.25 1.03 16.41
CA LEU A 54 16.21 0.94 17.43
C LEU A 54 15.32 2.18 17.37
N PHE A 55 14.04 2.01 17.50
CA PHE A 55 13.13 3.15 17.41
C PHE A 55 11.79 2.93 18.09
N SER A 56 11.16 4.03 18.39
CA SER A 56 9.77 4.09 18.80
C SER A 56 9.20 5.42 18.34
N VAL A 57 8.15 5.39 17.52
CA VAL A 57 7.49 6.58 16.93
C VAL A 57 5.98 6.42 17.00
N PRO A 58 5.23 7.52 17.06
CA PRO A 58 3.79 7.47 16.93
C PRO A 58 3.39 6.89 15.56
N ALA A 59 2.38 6.02 15.55
CA ALA A 59 1.75 5.52 14.34
C ALA A 59 0.66 6.48 13.85
N ALA A 60 0.26 6.35 12.57
CA ALA A 60 -0.72 7.25 11.95
C ALA A 60 -2.12 7.15 12.59
N ASP A 61 -2.45 6.02 13.17
CA ASP A 61 -3.71 5.71 13.86
C ASP A 61 -3.73 6.12 15.35
N GLY A 62 -2.70 6.87 15.79
CA GLY A 62 -2.53 7.28 17.19
C GLY A 62 -1.90 6.23 18.08
N GLY A 63 -1.62 5.04 17.56
CA GLY A 63 -0.85 4.01 18.26
C GLY A 63 0.65 4.28 18.23
N LYS A 64 1.44 3.22 18.43
CA LYS A 64 2.90 3.28 18.51
C LYS A 64 3.54 2.24 17.60
N GLN A 65 4.55 2.65 16.85
CA GLN A 65 5.39 1.75 16.07
C GLN A 65 6.79 1.72 16.66
N SER A 66 7.34 0.52 16.90
CA SER A 66 8.64 0.35 17.55
C SER A 66 9.34 -0.92 17.08
N GLY A 67 10.66 -1.00 17.33
CA GLY A 67 11.41 -2.20 17.01
C GLY A 67 12.88 -1.98 16.72
N LEU A 68 13.49 -3.01 16.15
CA LEU A 68 14.86 -3.04 15.64
C LEU A 68 14.81 -3.21 14.11
N ARG A 69 15.06 -2.15 13.36
CA ARG A 69 15.09 -2.20 11.88
C ARG A 69 16.29 -2.95 11.35
N PRO A 70 16.15 -3.73 10.28
CA PRO A 70 14.92 -4.19 9.64
C PRO A 70 14.38 -5.49 10.26
N VAL A 71 15.00 -5.96 11.36
CA VAL A 71 14.81 -7.30 11.92
C VAL A 71 13.40 -7.49 12.47
N TRP A 72 12.95 -6.56 13.32
CA TRP A 72 11.66 -6.64 13.98
C TRP A 72 11.01 -5.26 14.06
N VAL A 73 9.84 -5.11 13.49
CA VAL A 73 9.01 -3.91 13.59
C VAL A 73 7.62 -4.31 14.04
N GLN A 74 7.10 -3.67 15.07
CA GLN A 74 5.76 -3.92 15.59
C GLN A 74 4.96 -2.63 15.70
N THR A 75 3.64 -2.76 15.59
CA THR A 75 2.68 -1.67 15.78
C THR A 75 1.67 -2.07 16.85
N THR A 76 1.48 -1.19 17.82
CA THR A 76 0.45 -1.31 18.86
C THR A 76 -0.58 -0.21 18.68
N GLY A 77 -1.85 -0.47 18.98
CA GLY A 77 -2.91 0.53 18.96
C GLY A 77 -2.84 1.48 20.14
N ILE A 78 -3.78 2.44 20.20
CA ILE A 78 -3.87 3.48 21.26
C ILE A 78 -4.00 2.86 22.65
N ARG A 79 -4.70 1.74 22.76
CA ARG A 79 -4.90 1.00 24.02
C ARG A 79 -3.75 0.06 24.38
N GLY A 80 -2.67 0.04 23.57
CA GLY A 80 -1.56 -0.89 23.74
C GLY A 80 -1.82 -2.29 23.15
N ASP A 81 -2.94 -2.50 22.50
CA ASP A 81 -3.28 -3.72 21.80
C ASP A 81 -2.29 -3.98 20.65
N PHE A 82 -1.83 -5.22 20.54
CA PHE A 82 -0.88 -5.63 19.51
C PHE A 82 -1.59 -5.78 18.17
N ARG A 83 -1.20 -4.99 17.16
CA ARG A 83 -1.86 -4.95 15.83
C ARG A 83 -1.09 -5.60 14.72
N SER A 84 0.22 -5.39 14.69
CA SER A 84 1.04 -5.98 13.63
C SER A 84 2.48 -6.15 14.05
N ALA A 85 3.16 -7.13 13.43
CA ALA A 85 4.61 -7.29 13.54
C ALA A 85 5.19 -7.84 12.24
N TYR A 86 6.44 -7.47 11.97
CA TYR A 86 7.20 -7.94 10.81
C TYR A 86 8.58 -8.37 11.28
N PHE A 87 9.03 -9.55 10.82
CA PHE A 87 10.39 -10.01 10.98
C PHE A 87 11.04 -10.06 9.59
N LEU A 88 12.12 -9.29 9.40
CA LEU A 88 12.84 -9.16 8.12
C LEU A 88 11.89 -9.12 6.92
N TYR A 89 10.91 -8.20 6.97
CA TYR A 89 9.87 -8.15 5.94
C TYR A 89 10.47 -8.24 4.52
N PRO A 90 10.01 -9.13 3.63
CA PRO A 90 8.74 -9.88 3.66
C PRO A 90 8.82 -11.32 4.22
N VAL A 91 9.87 -11.70 4.95
CA VAL A 91 10.02 -13.09 5.45
C VAL A 91 8.86 -13.48 6.35
N PHE A 92 8.55 -12.67 7.35
CA PHE A 92 7.41 -12.90 8.23
C PHE A 92 6.58 -11.63 8.40
N SER A 93 5.26 -11.79 8.42
CA SER A 93 4.35 -10.73 8.83
C SER A 93 3.17 -11.28 9.63
N TYR A 94 2.79 -10.53 10.65
CA TYR A 94 1.60 -10.74 11.47
C TYR A 94 0.74 -9.49 11.41
N SER A 95 -0.57 -9.64 11.35
CA SER A 95 -1.54 -8.58 11.51
C SER A 95 -2.76 -9.09 12.26
N SER A 96 -3.32 -8.27 13.13
CA SER A 96 -4.60 -8.54 13.80
C SER A 96 -5.44 -7.26 13.87
N ASP A 97 -6.72 -7.43 13.86
CA ASP A 97 -7.73 -6.44 14.19
C ASP A 97 -8.56 -6.90 15.40
N THR A 98 -9.74 -6.33 15.60
CA THR A 98 -10.63 -6.70 16.72
C THR A 98 -11.29 -8.07 16.54
N GLU A 99 -11.31 -8.62 15.33
CA GLU A 99 -12.06 -9.82 14.97
C GLU A 99 -11.16 -10.96 14.50
N SER A 100 -10.10 -10.63 13.74
CA SER A 100 -9.29 -11.64 13.06
C SER A 100 -7.79 -11.42 13.23
N TYR A 101 -7.03 -12.48 13.05
CA TYR A 101 -5.58 -12.40 12.91
C TYR A 101 -5.13 -13.18 11.67
N LYS A 102 -4.00 -12.74 11.13
CA LYS A 102 -3.32 -13.40 10.03
C LYS A 102 -1.81 -13.30 10.20
N TRP A 103 -1.10 -14.41 10.03
CA TRP A 103 0.35 -14.37 9.85
C TRP A 103 0.78 -15.17 8.62
N THR A 104 1.94 -14.79 8.08
CA THR A 104 2.48 -15.41 6.89
C THR A 104 4.00 -15.44 6.94
N VAL A 105 4.58 -16.54 6.45
CA VAL A 105 6.01 -16.71 6.22
C VAL A 105 6.23 -16.81 4.71
N LEU A 106 6.99 -15.86 4.13
CA LEU A 106 7.29 -15.75 2.70
C LEU A 106 6.05 -15.81 1.79
N ASN A 107 4.86 -15.51 2.32
CA ASN A 107 3.56 -15.71 1.67
C ASN A 107 3.27 -17.17 1.25
N LEU A 108 4.11 -18.12 1.63
CA LEU A 108 3.94 -19.55 1.33
C LEU A 108 3.28 -20.29 2.49
N ILE A 109 3.65 -19.97 3.73
CA ILE A 109 2.98 -20.55 4.91
C ILE A 109 2.09 -19.44 5.48
N ASN A 110 0.79 -19.72 5.56
CA ASN A 110 -0.20 -18.75 6.01
C ASN A 110 -1.09 -19.38 7.09
N ARG A 111 -1.37 -18.62 8.13
CA ARG A 111 -2.41 -18.94 9.08
C ARG A 111 -3.32 -17.74 9.29
N SER A 112 -4.60 -17.99 9.31
CA SER A 112 -5.62 -16.99 9.65
C SER A 112 -6.61 -17.61 10.63
N GLY A 113 -7.16 -16.77 11.50
CA GLY A 113 -8.13 -17.21 12.47
C GLY A 113 -8.76 -16.03 13.17
N ARG A 114 -9.59 -16.31 14.17
CA ARG A 114 -10.29 -15.29 14.94
C ARG A 114 -9.55 -14.96 16.22
N VAL A 115 -9.65 -13.71 16.63
CA VAL A 115 -9.17 -13.28 17.94
C VAL A 115 -10.11 -13.81 19.02
N ALA A 116 -9.54 -14.29 20.12
CA ALA A 116 -10.35 -14.80 21.24
C ALA A 116 -11.30 -13.71 21.78
N GLY A 117 -12.57 -14.06 21.93
CA GLY A 117 -13.62 -13.14 22.38
C GLY A 117 -14.22 -12.23 21.29
N ALA A 118 -13.81 -12.39 20.04
CA ALA A 118 -14.42 -11.64 18.94
C ALA A 118 -15.90 -12.06 18.72
N PRO A 119 -16.79 -11.12 18.34
CA PRO A 119 -18.20 -11.43 18.09
C PRO A 119 -18.33 -12.46 16.96
N THR A 120 -19.32 -13.36 17.08
CA THR A 120 -19.56 -14.39 16.06
C THR A 120 -20.06 -13.71 14.78
N PRO A 121 -19.46 -13.95 13.61
CA PRO A 121 -19.92 -13.36 12.37
C PRO A 121 -21.27 -13.94 11.94
N PRO A 122 -22.04 -13.22 11.13
CA PRO A 122 -23.37 -13.65 10.68
C PRO A 122 -23.35 -14.84 9.73
N SER A 123 -22.20 -15.21 9.17
CA SER A 123 -22.07 -16.35 8.25
C SER A 123 -20.96 -17.30 8.67
N ASP A 124 -21.20 -18.61 8.59
CA ASP A 124 -20.21 -19.66 8.85
C ASP A 124 -19.02 -19.63 7.88
N LEU A 125 -19.17 -19.01 6.73
CA LEU A 125 -18.10 -18.83 5.74
C LEU A 125 -16.99 -17.90 6.24
N GLU A 126 -17.31 -16.96 7.12
CA GLU A 126 -16.37 -16.00 7.70
C GLU A 126 -15.74 -16.49 9.00
N SER A 127 -16.37 -17.50 9.65
CA SER A 127 -15.95 -18.09 10.93
C SER A 127 -15.05 -19.31 10.71
N HIS A 128 -13.81 -19.12 10.30
CA HIS A 128 -12.91 -20.23 10.10
C HIS A 128 -11.48 -19.94 10.51
N GLU A 129 -10.79 -20.98 10.96
CA GLU A 129 -9.34 -21.01 11.05
C GLU A 129 -8.76 -21.65 9.79
N GLY A 130 -7.78 -21.02 9.19
CA GLY A 130 -7.10 -21.51 8.01
C GLY A 130 -5.61 -21.68 8.26
N PHE A 131 -5.05 -22.80 7.77
CA PHE A 131 -3.60 -23.00 7.74
C PHE A 131 -3.19 -23.60 6.39
N ASP A 132 -2.31 -22.91 5.70
CA ASP A 132 -1.84 -23.28 4.37
C ASP A 132 -0.32 -23.34 4.34
N VAL A 133 0.23 -24.39 3.71
CA VAL A 133 1.61 -24.48 3.24
C VAL A 133 1.57 -24.62 1.72
N TRP A 134 1.55 -23.50 1.05
CA TRP A 134 1.35 -23.44 -0.40
C TRP A 134 2.60 -23.95 -1.16
N PRO A 135 2.45 -24.78 -2.21
CA PRO A 135 1.21 -25.29 -2.80
C PRO A 135 0.72 -26.66 -2.22
N PHE A 136 1.30 -27.16 -1.14
CA PHE A 136 1.18 -28.55 -0.74
C PHE A 136 0.05 -28.83 0.25
N TRP A 137 -0.14 -28.01 1.27
CA TRP A 137 -1.12 -28.26 2.33
C TRP A 137 -2.13 -27.14 2.42
N PHE A 138 -3.40 -27.52 2.52
CA PHE A 138 -4.52 -26.60 2.72
C PHE A 138 -5.43 -27.15 3.81
N SER A 139 -5.70 -26.35 4.81
CA SER A 139 -6.68 -26.70 5.83
C SER A 139 -7.58 -25.52 6.17
N ARG A 140 -8.79 -25.85 6.51
CA ARG A 140 -9.81 -24.93 7.00
C ARG A 140 -10.63 -25.63 8.05
N GLU A 141 -10.71 -25.03 9.23
CA GLU A 141 -11.57 -25.44 10.32
C GLU A 141 -12.68 -24.41 10.47
N SER A 142 -13.94 -24.82 10.36
CA SER A 142 -15.13 -24.00 10.48
C SER A 142 -16.02 -24.55 11.56
N SER A 143 -16.91 -23.74 12.12
CA SER A 143 -17.99 -24.16 12.99
C SER A 143 -18.93 -25.15 12.30
N ASP A 144 -19.10 -25.04 10.97
CA ASP A 144 -19.78 -26.05 10.14
C ASP A 144 -18.79 -27.13 9.67
N PRO A 145 -18.96 -28.41 10.11
CA PRO A 145 -18.13 -29.50 9.61
C PRO A 145 -18.19 -29.67 8.09
N ALA A 146 -19.32 -29.30 7.46
CA ALA A 146 -19.46 -29.37 6.02
C ALA A 146 -18.57 -28.38 5.28
N ALA A 147 -18.17 -27.28 5.90
CA ALA A 147 -17.25 -26.27 5.35
C ALA A 147 -15.79 -26.57 5.68
N SER A 148 -15.52 -27.47 6.64
CA SER A 148 -14.15 -27.82 7.04
C SER A 148 -13.49 -28.75 6.02
N TYR A 149 -12.16 -28.65 5.89
CA TYR A 149 -11.38 -29.55 5.03
C TYR A 149 -9.89 -29.58 5.40
N HIS A 150 -9.25 -30.70 5.03
CA HIS A 150 -7.81 -30.87 5.00
C HIS A 150 -7.43 -31.46 3.65
N ALA A 151 -6.39 -30.93 3.02
CA ALA A 151 -6.02 -31.32 1.67
C ALA A 151 -4.50 -31.28 1.48
N LEU A 152 -3.94 -32.39 0.96
CA LEU A 152 -2.53 -32.53 0.64
C LEU A 152 -2.36 -32.63 -0.88
N PHE A 153 -1.83 -31.59 -1.49
CA PHE A 153 -1.50 -31.60 -2.91
C PHE A 153 -0.07 -32.12 -3.11
N PRO A 154 0.20 -32.98 -4.10
CA PRO A 154 -0.71 -33.52 -5.13
C PRO A 154 -1.39 -34.85 -4.73
N VAL A 155 -1.26 -35.31 -3.49
CA VAL A 155 -1.64 -36.65 -3.07
C VAL A 155 -3.15 -36.85 -3.06
N ALA A 156 -3.86 -36.22 -2.16
CA ALA A 156 -5.31 -36.29 -2.07
C ALA A 156 -5.86 -35.11 -1.27
N GLY A 157 -7.06 -34.67 -1.61
CA GLY A 157 -7.74 -33.66 -0.83
C GLY A 157 -8.96 -33.09 -1.51
N THR A 158 -9.68 -32.31 -0.71
CA THR A 158 -10.80 -31.50 -1.17
C THR A 158 -10.69 -30.14 -0.54
N ILE A 159 -10.75 -29.08 -1.35
CA ILE A 159 -10.90 -27.71 -0.90
C ILE A 159 -12.29 -27.21 -1.28
N LYS A 160 -12.87 -26.31 -0.48
CA LYS A 160 -14.22 -25.80 -0.64
C LYS A 160 -14.20 -24.26 -0.65
N HIS A 161 -15.03 -23.67 -1.52
CA HIS A 161 -15.18 -22.20 -1.68
C HIS A 161 -13.84 -21.47 -1.84
N ARG A 162 -12.97 -22.02 -2.71
CA ARG A 162 -11.63 -21.52 -2.94
C ARG A 162 -11.23 -21.67 -4.42
N LEU A 163 -10.33 -20.79 -4.89
CA LEU A 163 -9.84 -20.77 -6.28
C LEU A 163 -10.95 -20.65 -7.32
N GLY A 164 -12.11 -20.05 -6.97
CA GLY A 164 -13.25 -19.89 -7.87
C GLY A 164 -14.14 -21.14 -8.03
N PHE A 165 -13.89 -22.17 -7.23
CA PHE A 165 -14.71 -23.39 -7.19
C PHE A 165 -15.52 -23.47 -5.90
N ASP A 166 -16.74 -24.02 -5.99
CA ASP A 166 -17.53 -24.40 -4.82
C ASP A 166 -16.86 -25.58 -4.11
N ARG A 167 -16.35 -26.53 -4.91
CA ARG A 167 -15.60 -27.67 -4.44
C ARG A 167 -14.56 -28.11 -5.47
N LEU A 168 -13.32 -28.39 -5.03
CA LEU A 168 -12.25 -28.95 -5.86
C LEU A 168 -11.60 -30.10 -5.12
N SER A 169 -11.67 -31.31 -5.72
CA SER A 169 -11.13 -32.54 -5.16
C SER A 169 -10.12 -33.17 -6.09
N TRP A 170 -9.06 -33.75 -5.55
CA TRP A 170 -8.03 -34.45 -6.33
C TRP A 170 -7.56 -35.70 -5.61
N PHE A 171 -7.07 -36.66 -6.39
CA PHE A 171 -6.39 -37.84 -5.92
C PHE A 171 -5.22 -38.15 -6.87
N ALA A 172 -4.03 -38.36 -6.30
CA ALA A 172 -2.77 -38.58 -7.05
C ALA A 172 -2.69 -37.71 -8.31
N TRP A 173 -2.88 -36.38 -8.13
CA TRP A 173 -2.85 -35.44 -9.27
C TRP A 173 -1.59 -35.65 -10.13
N PRO A 174 -1.71 -35.74 -11.48
CA PRO A 174 -2.85 -35.38 -12.31
C PRO A 174 -3.83 -36.54 -12.64
N LEU A 175 -3.78 -37.66 -11.96
CA LEU A 175 -4.60 -38.83 -12.34
C LEU A 175 -6.12 -38.59 -12.16
N TYR A 176 -6.52 -37.87 -11.11
CA TYR A 176 -7.92 -37.55 -10.87
C TYR A 176 -8.10 -36.13 -10.35
N LEU A 177 -9.02 -35.39 -10.99
CA LEU A 177 -9.47 -34.08 -10.56
C LEU A 177 -10.99 -33.95 -10.74
N ARG A 178 -11.69 -33.50 -9.69
CA ARG A 178 -13.11 -33.19 -9.74
C ARG A 178 -13.35 -31.78 -9.23
N SER A 179 -13.99 -30.95 -10.04
CA SER A 179 -14.36 -29.59 -9.69
C SER A 179 -15.87 -29.38 -9.78
N GLU A 180 -16.40 -28.61 -8.84
CA GLU A 180 -17.80 -28.19 -8.80
C GLU A 180 -17.85 -26.68 -8.78
N SER A 181 -18.61 -26.08 -9.68
CA SER A 181 -18.80 -24.63 -9.75
C SER A 181 -20.15 -24.32 -10.42
N LYS A 182 -20.96 -23.50 -9.75
CA LYS A 182 -22.28 -23.05 -10.27
C LYS A 182 -23.16 -24.21 -10.74
N GLY A 183 -23.18 -25.31 -9.99
CA GLY A 183 -23.97 -26.51 -10.31
C GLY A 183 -23.41 -27.41 -11.41
N VAL A 184 -22.25 -27.08 -11.98
CA VAL A 184 -21.54 -27.95 -12.93
C VAL A 184 -20.50 -28.75 -12.19
N VAL A 185 -20.54 -30.07 -12.36
CA VAL A 185 -19.54 -31.01 -11.86
C VAL A 185 -18.68 -31.48 -13.02
N THR A 186 -17.38 -31.18 -12.96
CA THR A 186 -16.42 -31.63 -13.97
C THR A 186 -15.45 -32.62 -13.35
N THR A 187 -15.35 -33.82 -13.95
CA THR A 187 -14.39 -34.87 -13.57
C THR A 187 -13.37 -35.02 -14.69
N ALA A 188 -12.10 -34.98 -14.35
CA ALA A 188 -10.99 -35.20 -15.30
C ALA A 188 -10.10 -36.35 -14.81
N THR A 189 -9.83 -37.34 -15.68
CA THR A 189 -9.05 -38.54 -15.37
C THR A 189 -8.42 -39.16 -16.61
N PRO A 190 -7.10 -39.08 -16.84
CA PRO A 190 -6.19 -38.15 -16.15
C PRO A 190 -6.36 -36.71 -16.64
N TRP A 191 -6.16 -35.76 -15.72
CA TRP A 191 -6.14 -34.33 -16.07
C TRP A 191 -4.86 -33.99 -16.87
N PRO A 192 -4.95 -33.18 -17.91
CA PRO A 192 -6.15 -32.52 -18.49
C PRO A 192 -6.82 -33.34 -19.61
N PHE A 193 -6.41 -34.58 -19.87
CA PHE A 193 -6.66 -35.31 -21.12
C PHE A 193 -8.14 -35.75 -21.27
N LEU A 194 -8.69 -36.45 -20.27
CA LEU A 194 -10.08 -36.88 -20.32
C LEU A 194 -10.92 -36.08 -19.34
N ARG A 195 -12.00 -35.50 -19.81
CA ARG A 195 -12.90 -34.67 -19.01
C ARG A 195 -14.36 -34.98 -19.30
N VAL A 196 -15.15 -35.15 -18.26
CA VAL A 196 -16.61 -35.28 -18.31
C VAL A 196 -17.24 -34.23 -17.43
N ALA A 197 -18.21 -33.47 -17.96
CA ALA A 197 -19.02 -32.50 -17.23
C ALA A 197 -20.47 -33.01 -17.10
N SER A 198 -21.08 -32.73 -15.95
CA SER A 198 -22.47 -33.10 -15.64
C SER A 198 -23.12 -32.10 -14.69
N GLY A 199 -24.44 -32.15 -14.52
CA GLY A 199 -25.20 -31.20 -13.69
C GLY A 199 -25.82 -30.08 -14.52
N ALA A 200 -25.63 -28.84 -14.15
CA ALA A 200 -26.13 -27.68 -14.90
C ALA A 200 -25.54 -27.56 -16.32
N ALA A 201 -24.46 -28.24 -16.60
CA ALA A 201 -23.92 -28.45 -17.94
C ALA A 201 -23.57 -29.91 -18.16
N SER A 202 -23.60 -30.36 -19.40
CA SER A 202 -23.09 -31.66 -19.86
C SER A 202 -21.90 -31.44 -20.80
N GLY A 203 -20.93 -32.36 -20.80
CA GLY A 203 -19.78 -32.22 -21.68
C GLY A 203 -18.84 -33.39 -21.63
N PHE A 204 -18.03 -33.52 -22.68
CA PHE A 204 -16.98 -34.52 -22.81
C PHE A 204 -15.79 -33.92 -23.58
N ALA A 205 -14.60 -34.26 -23.15
CA ALA A 205 -13.40 -33.81 -23.86
C ALA A 205 -12.28 -34.85 -23.81
N VAL A 206 -11.61 -35.00 -24.92
CA VAL A 206 -10.32 -35.69 -25.09
C VAL A 206 -9.28 -34.65 -25.52
N TRP A 207 -8.70 -33.98 -24.52
CA TRP A 207 -7.73 -32.93 -24.78
C TRP A 207 -6.39 -33.52 -25.26
N PRO A 208 -5.71 -32.93 -26.25
CA PRO A 208 -6.04 -31.70 -26.99
C PRO A 208 -6.89 -31.95 -28.26
N LEU A 209 -7.41 -33.17 -28.49
CA LEU A 209 -7.98 -33.57 -29.77
C LEU A 209 -9.35 -32.92 -30.05
N PHE A 210 -10.31 -33.13 -29.16
CA PHE A 210 -11.64 -32.55 -29.27
C PHE A 210 -12.36 -32.50 -27.92
N GLY A 211 -13.38 -31.66 -27.83
CA GLY A 211 -14.27 -31.62 -26.70
C GLY A 211 -15.43 -30.67 -26.89
N TRP A 212 -16.47 -30.90 -26.11
CA TRP A 212 -17.62 -30.04 -26.05
C TRP A 212 -18.16 -29.90 -24.65
N GLN A 213 -18.80 -28.79 -24.37
CA GLN A 213 -19.55 -28.51 -23.14
C GLN A 213 -20.79 -27.72 -23.50
N ASP A 214 -21.93 -28.22 -23.04
CA ASP A 214 -23.25 -27.66 -23.32
C ASP A 214 -23.94 -27.28 -22.01
N HIS A 215 -24.29 -26.02 -21.89
CA HIS A 215 -25.16 -25.47 -20.87
C HIS A 215 -26.53 -25.25 -21.51
N PRO A 216 -27.51 -26.13 -21.31
CA PRO A 216 -28.79 -26.05 -22.02
C PRO A 216 -29.43 -24.67 -21.92
N GLY A 217 -29.75 -24.09 -23.09
CA GLY A 217 -30.33 -22.74 -23.16
C GLY A 217 -29.40 -21.57 -22.84
N VAL A 218 -28.12 -21.81 -22.53
CA VAL A 218 -27.16 -20.77 -22.17
C VAL A 218 -25.99 -20.72 -23.15
N SER A 219 -25.24 -21.82 -23.29
CA SER A 219 -24.09 -21.81 -24.19
C SER A 219 -23.59 -23.20 -24.53
N ARG A 220 -22.99 -23.33 -25.72
CA ARG A 220 -22.29 -24.51 -26.18
C ARG A 220 -20.89 -24.14 -26.63
N HIS A 221 -19.88 -24.80 -26.10
CA HIS A 221 -18.46 -24.62 -26.42
C HIS A 221 -17.88 -25.90 -26.97
N GLU A 222 -17.22 -25.82 -28.10
CA GLU A 222 -16.58 -26.94 -28.77
C GLU A 222 -15.13 -26.56 -29.11
N PHE A 223 -14.20 -27.53 -29.06
CA PHE A 223 -12.86 -27.35 -29.59
C PHE A 223 -12.43 -28.58 -30.39
N TYR A 224 -11.54 -28.35 -31.33
CA TYR A 224 -10.94 -29.34 -32.23
C TYR A 224 -9.44 -29.06 -32.34
N LEU A 225 -8.59 -30.06 -32.04
CA LEU A 225 -7.14 -29.93 -32.06
C LEU A 225 -6.66 -28.65 -31.32
N TRP A 226 -7.10 -28.52 -30.04
CA TRP A 226 -6.81 -27.32 -29.23
C TRP A 226 -5.33 -26.90 -29.32
N PRO A 227 -5.00 -25.62 -29.54
CA PRO A 227 -5.91 -24.47 -29.66
C PRO A 227 -6.34 -24.14 -31.12
N LEU A 228 -6.15 -25.06 -32.09
CA LEU A 228 -6.28 -24.76 -33.52
C LEU A 228 -7.72 -24.50 -33.99
N GLY A 229 -8.70 -25.19 -33.41
CA GLY A 229 -10.10 -24.99 -33.79
C GLY A 229 -11.04 -24.87 -32.61
N TYR A 230 -12.02 -24.00 -32.70
CA TYR A 230 -13.15 -23.92 -31.78
C TYR A 230 -14.42 -23.41 -32.44
N ASN A 231 -15.56 -23.77 -31.82
CA ASN A 231 -16.87 -23.29 -32.21
C ASN A 231 -17.72 -23.11 -30.95
N ASN A 232 -18.04 -21.86 -30.63
CA ASN A 232 -18.77 -21.48 -29.45
C ASN A 232 -20.08 -20.76 -29.84
N THR A 233 -21.15 -21.12 -29.15
CA THR A 233 -22.44 -20.43 -29.30
C THR A 233 -22.97 -20.09 -27.92
N THR A 234 -23.34 -18.82 -27.67
CA THR A 234 -23.97 -18.37 -26.44
C THR A 234 -25.34 -17.81 -26.75
N ALA A 235 -26.36 -18.33 -26.08
CA ALA A 235 -27.71 -17.84 -26.21
C ALA A 235 -27.85 -16.39 -25.74
N PRO A 236 -28.81 -15.62 -26.27
CA PRO A 236 -29.13 -14.29 -25.75
C PRO A 236 -29.50 -14.38 -24.25
N ALA A 237 -29.28 -13.29 -23.51
CA ALA A 237 -29.72 -13.19 -22.12
C ALA A 237 -31.26 -13.40 -22.02
N ALA A 238 -31.74 -13.93 -20.92
CA ALA A 238 -33.14 -14.28 -20.73
C ALA A 238 -34.09 -13.07 -20.84
N ASP A 239 -33.59 -11.87 -20.60
CA ASP A 239 -34.28 -10.59 -20.69
C ASP A 239 -34.10 -9.91 -22.08
N ALA A 240 -33.41 -10.55 -23.01
CA ALA A 240 -33.17 -9.99 -24.32
C ALA A 240 -34.48 -9.95 -25.18
N PRO A 241 -34.62 -8.95 -26.02
CA PRO A 241 -35.77 -8.87 -26.94
C PRO A 241 -35.96 -10.14 -27.78
N ALA A 242 -37.21 -10.52 -28.05
CA ALA A 242 -37.52 -11.66 -28.88
C ALA A 242 -36.86 -11.53 -30.27
N GLY A 243 -36.22 -12.61 -30.72
CA GLY A 243 -35.51 -12.60 -32.03
C GLY A 243 -34.05 -12.11 -31.95
N THR A 244 -33.52 -11.80 -30.75
CA THR A 244 -32.09 -11.49 -30.57
C THR A 244 -31.23 -12.67 -31.01
N PRO A 245 -30.26 -12.50 -31.94
CA PRO A 245 -29.43 -13.60 -32.41
C PRO A 245 -28.45 -14.04 -31.31
N PRO A 246 -28.01 -15.31 -31.26
CA PRO A 246 -27.00 -15.78 -30.33
C PRO A 246 -25.62 -15.20 -30.69
N VAL A 247 -24.74 -15.13 -29.71
CA VAL A 247 -23.32 -14.88 -29.95
C VAL A 247 -22.69 -16.14 -30.51
N ARG A 248 -21.96 -16.01 -31.59
CA ARG A 248 -21.25 -17.08 -32.28
C ARG A 248 -19.78 -16.72 -32.40
N GLU A 249 -18.91 -17.64 -32.04
CA GLU A 249 -17.46 -17.50 -32.15
C GLU A 249 -16.91 -18.80 -32.72
N TYR A 250 -16.18 -18.73 -33.82
CA TYR A 250 -15.47 -19.89 -34.35
C TYR A 250 -14.11 -19.51 -34.93
N ALA A 251 -13.20 -20.45 -34.91
CA ALA A 251 -11.87 -20.23 -35.46
C ALA A 251 -11.25 -21.50 -36.02
N VAL A 252 -10.37 -21.28 -36.99
CA VAL A 252 -9.38 -22.23 -37.52
C VAL A 252 -8.04 -21.54 -37.50
N LEU A 253 -7.37 -21.64 -36.34
CA LEU A 253 -6.11 -20.95 -36.11
C LEU A 253 -4.94 -21.65 -36.81
N PRO A 254 -3.94 -20.91 -37.28
CA PRO A 254 -3.79 -19.45 -37.20
C PRO A 254 -4.48 -18.68 -38.35
N PHE A 255 -5.28 -19.32 -39.20
CA PHE A 255 -5.74 -18.72 -40.44
C PHE A 255 -6.90 -17.72 -40.25
N TYR A 256 -7.91 -18.09 -39.49
CA TYR A 256 -9.15 -17.30 -39.40
C TYR A 256 -9.83 -17.45 -38.03
N ALA A 257 -10.40 -16.37 -37.56
CA ALA A 257 -11.32 -16.35 -36.41
C ALA A 257 -12.46 -15.36 -36.66
N HIS A 258 -13.69 -15.76 -36.32
CA HIS A 258 -14.91 -14.97 -36.43
C HIS A 258 -15.61 -14.92 -35.08
N ALA A 259 -16.17 -13.74 -34.78
CA ALA A 259 -17.05 -13.55 -33.64
C ALA A 259 -18.19 -12.62 -34.01
N SER A 260 -19.43 -13.01 -33.74
CA SER A 260 -20.60 -12.19 -34.00
C SER A 260 -21.67 -12.37 -32.92
N GLY A 261 -22.48 -11.33 -32.72
CA GLY A 261 -23.54 -11.32 -31.73
C GLY A 261 -24.39 -10.07 -31.82
N PRO A 262 -25.35 -9.86 -30.90
CA PRO A 262 -26.18 -8.67 -30.90
C PRO A 262 -25.35 -7.39 -30.82
N GLY A 263 -25.31 -6.64 -31.95
CA GLY A 263 -24.53 -5.41 -32.02
C GLY A 263 -23.01 -5.58 -32.00
N TYR A 264 -22.50 -6.78 -32.35
CA TYR A 264 -21.08 -7.06 -32.41
C TYR A 264 -20.74 -7.97 -33.60
N ALA A 265 -19.70 -7.62 -34.34
CA ALA A 265 -19.09 -8.45 -35.35
C ALA A 265 -17.56 -8.23 -35.37
N GLY A 266 -16.82 -9.28 -35.58
CA GLY A 266 -15.35 -9.20 -35.70
C GLY A 266 -14.78 -10.35 -36.47
N GLU A 267 -13.79 -10.06 -37.29
CA GLU A 267 -13.03 -11.05 -38.05
C GLU A 267 -11.55 -10.85 -37.84
N THR A 268 -10.82 -11.95 -37.84
CA THR A 268 -9.36 -11.92 -37.69
C THR A 268 -8.76 -12.91 -38.71
N PHE A 269 -7.83 -12.43 -39.49
CA PHE A 269 -7.08 -13.19 -40.49
C PHE A 269 -5.63 -13.33 -40.04
N LEU A 270 -5.04 -14.48 -40.29
CA LEU A 270 -3.71 -14.82 -39.79
C LEU A 270 -3.57 -14.45 -38.31
N TRP A 271 -4.48 -15.02 -37.55
CA TRP A 271 -4.65 -14.70 -36.11
C TRP A 271 -3.31 -14.68 -35.34
N PRO A 272 -3.06 -13.64 -34.53
CA PRO A 272 -3.95 -12.54 -34.15
C PRO A 272 -3.76 -11.25 -34.96
N PHE A 273 -3.07 -11.26 -36.11
CA PHE A 273 -2.43 -10.09 -36.70
C PHE A 273 -3.34 -9.12 -37.41
N PHE A 274 -4.23 -9.60 -38.28
CA PHE A 274 -5.05 -8.74 -39.14
C PHE A 274 -6.53 -8.91 -38.81
N GLY A 275 -7.32 -7.86 -38.92
CA GLY A 275 -8.76 -8.00 -38.75
C GLY A 275 -9.48 -6.71 -38.36
N TYR A 276 -10.74 -6.84 -38.07
CA TYR A 276 -11.57 -5.75 -37.61
C TYR A 276 -12.52 -6.19 -36.48
N THR A 277 -13.07 -5.22 -35.80
CA THR A 277 -14.13 -5.39 -34.81
C THR A 277 -15.12 -4.25 -34.97
N ASP A 278 -16.39 -4.58 -35.22
CA ASP A 278 -17.52 -3.66 -35.28
C ASP A 278 -18.45 -3.90 -34.12
N ARG A 279 -18.75 -2.87 -33.36
CA ARG A 279 -19.71 -2.89 -32.28
C ARG A 279 -20.70 -1.76 -32.47
N THR A 280 -21.99 -2.06 -32.43
CA THR A 280 -23.06 -1.09 -32.54
C THR A 280 -23.85 -0.91 -31.25
N ALA A 281 -23.75 -1.89 -30.33
CA ALA A 281 -24.36 -1.87 -29.01
C ALA A 281 -23.43 -2.54 -27.96
N PRO A 282 -23.43 -2.11 -26.69
CA PRO A 282 -24.16 -0.97 -26.14
C PRO A 282 -23.60 0.38 -26.59
N GLU A 283 -22.37 0.45 -27.05
CA GLU A 283 -21.68 1.64 -27.56
C GLU A 283 -21.10 1.35 -28.94
N ARG A 284 -21.16 2.35 -29.80
CA ARG A 284 -20.58 2.22 -31.14
C ARG A 284 -19.06 2.24 -31.04
N TYR A 285 -18.43 1.25 -31.67
CA TYR A 285 -16.96 1.14 -31.71
C TYR A 285 -16.58 0.38 -33.00
N HIS A 286 -15.61 0.93 -33.72
CA HIS A 286 -14.98 0.28 -34.87
C HIS A 286 -13.48 0.22 -34.64
N GLU A 287 -12.89 -0.96 -34.82
CA GLU A 287 -11.44 -1.19 -34.70
C GLU A 287 -10.92 -1.91 -35.93
N THR A 288 -9.82 -1.45 -36.48
CA THR A 288 -9.06 -2.13 -37.49
C THR A 288 -7.68 -2.50 -37.00
N ARG A 289 -7.32 -3.75 -37.12
CA ARG A 289 -6.02 -4.32 -36.83
C ARG A 289 -5.25 -4.50 -38.12
N TYR A 290 -4.30 -3.59 -38.39
CA TYR A 290 -3.43 -3.67 -39.56
C TYR A 290 -2.24 -4.59 -39.30
N PHE A 291 -1.78 -4.71 -38.06
CA PHE A 291 -0.80 -5.67 -37.59
C PHE A 291 -0.78 -5.69 -36.06
N TRP A 292 -1.63 -6.51 -35.47
CA TRP A 292 -1.68 -6.64 -34.02
C TRP A 292 -0.42 -7.32 -33.45
N PRO A 293 0.16 -6.89 -32.32
CA PRO A 293 -0.31 -5.78 -31.45
C PRO A 293 0.29 -4.41 -31.81
N LEU A 294 0.97 -4.25 -32.95
CA LEU A 294 1.77 -3.06 -33.25
C LEU A 294 0.94 -1.93 -33.90
N LEU A 295 0.11 -2.25 -34.89
CA LEU A 295 -0.66 -1.25 -35.62
C LEU A 295 -2.16 -1.54 -35.47
N VAL A 296 -2.82 -0.72 -34.65
CA VAL A 296 -4.25 -0.84 -34.34
C VAL A 296 -4.89 0.55 -34.32
N GLN A 297 -6.01 0.71 -34.98
CA GLN A 297 -6.80 1.93 -34.96
C GLN A 297 -8.25 1.60 -34.64
N GLY A 298 -8.83 2.30 -33.70
CA GLY A 298 -10.23 2.13 -33.32
C GLY A 298 -10.83 3.43 -32.87
N HIS A 299 -12.09 3.64 -33.23
CA HIS A 299 -12.86 4.83 -32.89
C HIS A 299 -14.26 4.42 -32.42
N GLY A 300 -14.73 5.06 -31.39
CA GLY A 300 -16.08 4.81 -30.89
C GLY A 300 -16.55 5.83 -29.89
N GLN A 301 -17.69 5.54 -29.30
CA GLN A 301 -18.23 6.35 -28.21
C GLN A 301 -17.46 6.01 -26.92
N ASP A 302 -16.74 6.98 -26.39
CA ASP A 302 -15.91 6.82 -25.17
C ASP A 302 -14.87 5.69 -25.23
N HIS A 303 -14.56 5.20 -26.44
CA HIS A 303 -13.55 4.18 -26.67
C HIS A 303 -12.74 4.47 -27.94
N ASP A 304 -11.52 4.93 -27.77
CA ASP A 304 -10.60 5.22 -28.87
C ASP A 304 -9.27 4.52 -28.67
N ILE A 305 -8.67 4.05 -29.76
CA ILE A 305 -7.30 3.51 -29.78
C ILE A 305 -6.58 3.96 -31.04
N ASN A 306 -5.40 4.51 -30.87
CA ASN A 306 -4.46 4.82 -31.94
C ASN A 306 -3.09 4.28 -31.55
N ARG A 307 -2.70 3.16 -32.15
CA ARG A 307 -1.48 2.43 -31.79
C ARG A 307 -0.55 2.31 -32.97
N TRP A 308 0.65 2.83 -32.80
CA TRP A 308 1.81 2.74 -33.68
C TRP A 308 3.00 2.27 -32.83
N ALA A 309 2.87 1.09 -32.23
CA ALA A 309 3.90 0.58 -31.33
C ALA A 309 5.16 0.20 -32.13
N PRO A 310 6.37 0.41 -31.56
CA PRO A 310 6.63 0.91 -30.20
C PRO A 310 6.66 2.44 -30.09
N LEU A 311 6.43 3.20 -31.17
CA LEU A 311 6.68 4.65 -31.19
C LEU A 311 5.61 5.45 -30.44
N TYR A 312 4.35 5.13 -30.68
CA TYR A 312 3.23 5.86 -30.08
C TYR A 312 2.04 4.93 -29.85
N THR A 313 1.37 5.11 -28.73
CA THR A 313 0.05 4.52 -28.47
C THR A 313 -0.76 5.49 -27.63
N HIS A 314 -1.93 5.81 -28.09
CA HIS A 314 -2.96 6.51 -27.31
C HIS A 314 -4.20 5.64 -27.26
N SER A 315 -4.81 5.49 -26.08
CA SER A 315 -6.10 4.82 -25.94
C SER A 315 -6.90 5.49 -24.84
N ASN A 316 -8.17 5.69 -25.10
CA ASN A 316 -9.17 6.11 -24.13
C ASN A 316 -10.22 5.01 -24.01
N LEU A 317 -10.56 4.62 -22.82
CA LEU A 317 -11.64 3.68 -22.51
C LEU A 317 -12.44 4.21 -21.32
N HIS A 318 -13.66 4.71 -21.58
CA HIS A 318 -14.55 5.25 -20.55
C HIS A 318 -13.87 6.28 -19.63
N GLY A 319 -13.12 7.22 -20.23
CA GLY A 319 -12.37 8.23 -19.48
C GLY A 319 -11.05 7.74 -18.86
N TYR A 320 -10.65 6.47 -19.08
CA TYR A 320 -9.33 6.00 -18.77
C TYR A 320 -8.39 6.24 -19.95
N ASP A 321 -7.72 7.37 -19.92
CA ASP A 321 -6.78 7.81 -20.96
C ASP A 321 -5.38 7.25 -20.71
N LYS A 322 -4.79 6.63 -21.72
CA LYS A 322 -3.44 6.05 -21.65
C LYS A 322 -2.63 6.43 -22.88
N THR A 323 -1.50 7.09 -22.67
CA THR A 323 -0.55 7.47 -23.72
C THR A 323 0.80 6.81 -23.47
N TRP A 324 1.39 6.23 -24.51
CA TRP A 324 2.78 5.76 -24.55
C TRP A 324 3.52 6.46 -25.67
N ILE A 325 4.74 6.90 -25.39
CA ILE A 325 5.64 7.49 -26.37
C ILE A 325 6.97 6.75 -26.30
N ALA A 326 7.42 6.23 -27.43
CA ALA A 326 8.66 5.46 -27.60
C ALA A 326 8.80 4.40 -26.49
N TRP A 327 7.82 3.43 -26.46
CA TRP A 327 7.84 2.38 -25.44
C TRP A 327 9.21 1.74 -25.28
N PRO A 328 9.74 1.58 -24.05
CA PRO A 328 9.13 1.82 -22.75
C PRO A 328 9.43 3.19 -22.13
N LEU A 329 9.81 4.20 -22.96
CA LEU A 329 10.36 5.45 -22.47
C LEU A 329 9.37 6.25 -21.62
N LEU A 330 8.25 6.69 -22.19
CA LEU A 330 7.27 7.54 -21.50
C LEU A 330 5.89 6.91 -21.50
N ARG A 331 5.28 6.87 -20.31
CA ARG A 331 3.89 6.46 -20.09
C ARG A 331 3.14 7.50 -19.30
N GLN A 332 1.96 7.89 -19.77
CA GLN A 332 1.03 8.73 -19.03
C GLN A 332 -0.34 8.07 -18.95
N LEU A 333 -0.94 8.10 -17.78
CA LEU A 333 -2.30 7.63 -17.52
C LEU A 333 -3.09 8.76 -16.89
N ARG A 334 -4.34 8.92 -17.29
CA ARG A 334 -5.28 9.88 -16.71
C ARG A 334 -6.62 9.18 -16.52
N TRP A 335 -7.23 9.33 -15.37
CA TRP A 335 -8.54 8.77 -15.08
C TRP A 335 -9.21 9.52 -13.94
N THR A 336 -10.49 9.33 -13.78
CA THR A 336 -11.26 9.84 -12.64
C THR A 336 -11.81 8.66 -11.86
N SER A 337 -11.58 8.63 -10.54
CA SER A 337 -12.09 7.61 -9.65
C SER A 337 -12.60 8.26 -8.36
N ASN A 338 -13.80 7.90 -7.92
CA ASN A 338 -14.42 8.44 -6.70
C ASN A 338 -14.42 9.98 -6.65
N GLY A 339 -14.66 10.65 -7.77
CA GLY A 339 -14.67 12.11 -7.85
C GLY A 339 -13.29 12.78 -7.75
N VAL A 340 -12.20 12.02 -7.94
CA VAL A 340 -10.82 12.53 -7.95
C VAL A 340 -10.21 12.27 -9.32
N ALA A 341 -9.68 13.34 -9.95
CA ALA A 341 -8.92 13.23 -11.20
C ALA A 341 -7.48 12.83 -10.87
N GLU A 342 -7.02 11.74 -11.45
CA GLU A 342 -5.70 11.17 -11.25
C GLU A 342 -4.86 11.22 -12.53
N THR A 343 -3.61 11.63 -12.38
CA THR A 343 -2.61 11.56 -13.45
C THR A 343 -1.41 10.78 -12.95
N LYS A 344 -1.01 9.74 -13.68
CA LYS A 344 0.20 8.97 -13.42
C LYS A 344 1.14 9.11 -14.60
N THR A 345 2.37 9.55 -14.32
CA THR A 345 3.44 9.70 -15.33
C THR A 345 4.62 8.80 -14.95
N GLN A 346 5.15 8.06 -15.91
CA GLN A 346 6.29 7.16 -15.72
C GLN A 346 7.30 7.34 -16.86
N LEU A 347 8.59 7.45 -16.52
CA LEU A 347 9.71 7.44 -17.45
C LEU A 347 10.53 6.18 -17.19
N LEU A 348 10.76 5.36 -18.24
CA LEU A 348 11.42 4.05 -18.13
C LEU A 348 10.86 3.23 -16.93
N TYR A 349 9.53 3.24 -16.76
CA TYR A 349 8.75 2.60 -15.71
C TYR A 349 9.07 3.07 -14.28
N PHE A 350 10.29 3.03 -13.83
CA PHE A 350 10.69 3.24 -12.44
C PHE A 350 11.70 4.38 -12.22
N PHE A 351 12.41 4.87 -13.26
CA PHE A 351 13.36 5.96 -13.09
C PHE A 351 12.69 7.26 -12.63
N TYR A 352 11.54 7.54 -13.23
CA TYR A 352 10.63 8.59 -12.75
C TYR A 352 9.22 8.02 -12.68
N TRP A 353 8.58 8.23 -11.56
CA TRP A 353 7.21 7.84 -11.36
C TRP A 353 6.50 8.91 -10.53
N SER A 354 5.41 9.45 -11.04
CA SER A 354 4.62 10.46 -10.34
C SER A 354 3.13 10.13 -10.45
N ARG A 355 2.41 10.24 -9.33
CA ARG A 355 0.95 10.17 -9.27
C ARG A 355 0.44 11.46 -8.64
N VAL A 356 -0.43 12.16 -9.33
CA VAL A 356 -1.02 13.42 -8.89
C VAL A 356 -2.53 13.26 -8.84
N GLN A 357 -3.12 13.67 -7.74
CA GLN A 357 -4.55 13.64 -7.47
C GLN A 357 -5.07 15.07 -7.35
N ARG A 358 -6.14 15.39 -8.07
CA ARG A 358 -6.76 16.72 -8.09
C ARG A 358 -8.27 16.62 -7.99
N SER A 359 -8.89 17.64 -7.39
CA SER A 359 -10.33 17.80 -7.46
C SER A 359 -10.73 18.25 -8.88
N PRO A 360 -11.59 17.53 -9.60
CA PRO A 360 -12.08 17.97 -10.91
C PRO A 360 -13.06 19.14 -10.80
N THR A 361 -13.74 19.27 -9.66
CA THR A 361 -14.76 20.30 -9.40
C THR A 361 -14.21 21.59 -8.84
N ASN A 362 -13.06 21.54 -8.16
CA ASN A 362 -12.42 22.71 -7.57
C ASN A 362 -10.91 22.75 -7.84
N PRO A 363 -10.48 23.36 -8.97
CA PRO A 363 -9.06 23.46 -9.35
C PRO A 363 -8.18 24.25 -8.37
N LYS A 364 -8.78 25.04 -7.47
CA LYS A 364 -8.06 25.84 -6.46
C LYS A 364 -7.57 24.99 -5.28
N LEU A 365 -8.12 23.80 -5.09
CA LEU A 365 -7.63 22.88 -4.05
C LEU A 365 -6.24 22.38 -4.43
N PRO A 366 -5.28 22.41 -3.48
CA PRO A 366 -3.94 21.86 -3.73
C PRO A 366 -3.99 20.39 -4.12
N ALA A 367 -3.14 20.00 -5.04
CA ALA A 367 -3.04 18.61 -5.48
C ALA A 367 -2.29 17.76 -4.46
N ALA A 368 -2.78 16.56 -4.19
CA ALA A 368 -1.99 15.54 -3.52
C ALA A 368 -1.08 14.84 -4.55
N SER A 369 0.15 14.52 -4.16
CA SER A 369 1.11 13.88 -5.07
C SER A 369 2.08 12.95 -4.38
N ILE A 370 2.50 11.92 -5.13
CA ILE A 370 3.64 11.07 -4.79
C ILE A 370 4.56 11.07 -6.00
N THR A 371 5.83 11.41 -5.80
CA THR A 371 6.81 11.46 -6.89
C THR A 371 8.08 10.71 -6.47
N HIS A 372 8.55 9.82 -7.32
CA HIS A 372 9.79 9.08 -7.17
C HIS A 372 10.74 9.43 -8.30
N VAL A 373 11.99 9.73 -7.96
CA VAL A 373 13.13 9.86 -8.88
C VAL A 373 14.17 8.84 -8.43
N TRP A 374 14.11 7.67 -9.01
CA TRP A 374 14.96 6.54 -8.59
C TRP A 374 16.43 6.71 -8.98
N PRO A 375 17.37 6.35 -8.13
CA PRO A 375 17.23 5.91 -6.72
C PRO A 375 17.30 7.07 -5.73
N LEU A 376 17.15 8.30 -6.20
CA LEU A 376 17.53 9.52 -5.49
C LEU A 376 16.47 9.94 -4.46
N VAL A 377 15.27 10.29 -4.90
CA VAL A 377 14.33 10.96 -4.00
C VAL A 377 12.90 10.44 -4.15
N THR A 378 12.19 10.38 -3.05
CA THR A 378 10.74 10.23 -3.01
C THR A 378 10.13 11.41 -2.24
N VAL A 379 9.10 11.99 -2.84
CA VAL A 379 8.34 13.12 -2.28
C VAL A 379 6.88 12.70 -2.13
N TRP A 380 6.31 12.92 -0.97
CA TRP A 380 4.87 12.78 -0.68
C TRP A 380 4.32 14.15 -0.30
N ASP A 381 3.20 14.51 -0.88
CA ASP A 381 2.45 15.72 -0.56
C ASP A 381 0.96 15.37 -0.53
N ASN A 382 0.28 15.58 0.59
CA ASN A 382 -1.16 15.28 0.70
C ASN A 382 -2.07 16.42 0.21
N GLY A 383 -1.48 17.53 -0.28
CA GLY A 383 -2.23 18.70 -0.68
C GLY A 383 -2.86 19.51 0.48
N ALA A 384 -2.82 19.00 1.70
CA ALA A 384 -3.37 19.64 2.90
C ALA A 384 -2.29 20.16 3.86
N GLY A 385 -1.06 20.30 3.36
CA GLY A 385 0.06 20.87 4.12
C GLY A 385 0.98 19.83 4.76
N ARG A 386 0.66 18.53 4.71
CA ARG A 386 1.60 17.49 5.09
C ARG A 386 2.49 17.13 3.90
N ARG A 387 3.80 17.32 4.05
CA ARG A 387 4.81 17.04 3.03
C ARG A 387 5.97 16.25 3.63
N GLN A 388 6.39 15.22 2.91
CA GLN A 388 7.54 14.40 3.29
C GLN A 388 8.42 14.18 2.08
N TRP A 389 9.73 14.14 2.27
CA TRP A 389 10.66 13.64 1.28
C TRP A 389 11.88 12.99 1.93
N GLN A 390 12.52 12.10 1.20
CA GLN A 390 13.69 11.37 1.67
C GLN A 390 14.69 11.14 0.54
N PHE A 391 15.97 11.10 0.89
CA PHE A 391 17.11 10.89 0.01
C PHE A 391 18.20 10.07 0.74
N PRO A 392 18.82 9.03 0.08
CA PRO A 392 18.33 8.36 -1.10
C PRO A 392 17.03 7.56 -0.81
N SER A 393 16.33 7.14 -1.87
CA SER A 393 15.08 6.39 -1.76
C SER A 393 14.98 5.28 -2.80
N PRO A 394 15.75 4.19 -2.67
CA PRO A 394 15.82 3.15 -3.69
C PRO A 394 14.62 2.20 -3.70
N PHE A 395 13.89 2.02 -2.61
CA PHE A 395 12.86 0.98 -2.48
C PHE A 395 11.44 1.44 -2.84
N GLU A 396 11.12 2.69 -2.60
CA GLU A 396 9.75 3.20 -2.65
C GLU A 396 9.09 3.10 -4.03
N VAL A 397 9.86 3.20 -5.10
CA VAL A 397 9.36 3.10 -6.48
C VAL A 397 8.88 1.70 -6.81
N PHE A 398 9.51 0.67 -6.24
CA PHE A 398 9.13 -0.74 -6.45
C PHE A 398 7.97 -1.18 -5.54
N PHE A 399 7.82 -0.50 -4.41
CA PHE A 399 6.79 -0.79 -3.41
C PHE A 399 5.97 0.46 -3.07
N PRO A 400 5.37 1.12 -4.07
CA PRO A 400 4.65 2.37 -3.85
C PRO A 400 3.47 2.13 -2.90
N GLY A 401 3.44 2.89 -1.79
CA GLY A 401 2.40 2.77 -0.77
C GLY A 401 2.55 1.59 0.21
N ASN A 402 3.65 0.83 0.16
CA ASN A 402 3.90 -0.23 1.13
C ASN A 402 4.47 0.34 2.44
N GLU A 403 3.60 0.50 3.44
CA GLU A 403 3.98 1.04 4.75
C GLU A 403 4.99 0.16 5.49
N LYS A 404 4.99 -1.15 5.25
CA LYS A 404 5.93 -2.09 5.87
C LYS A 404 7.37 -1.84 5.41
N VAL A 405 7.56 -1.58 4.12
CA VAL A 405 8.87 -1.19 3.56
C VAL A 405 9.29 0.18 4.08
N ARG A 406 8.37 1.14 4.14
CA ARG A 406 8.62 2.48 4.68
C ARG A 406 9.01 2.46 6.16
N ALA A 407 8.47 1.55 6.94
CA ALA A 407 8.76 1.42 8.37
C ALA A 407 10.09 0.68 8.63
N ALA A 408 10.32 -0.42 7.91
CA ALA A 408 11.44 -1.33 8.18
C ALA A 408 12.73 -0.97 7.43
N TRP A 409 12.64 -0.63 6.13
CA TRP A 409 13.81 -0.51 5.25
C TRP A 409 14.18 0.92 4.89
N SER A 410 13.19 1.77 4.58
CA SER A 410 13.49 3.12 4.08
C SER A 410 14.31 3.97 5.05
N PRO A 411 14.10 3.94 6.39
CA PRO A 411 14.90 4.72 7.32
C PRO A 411 16.37 4.32 7.40
N LEU A 412 16.71 3.08 7.04
CA LEU A 412 18.11 2.60 7.05
C LEU A 412 18.95 3.19 5.93
N VAL A 413 18.33 3.41 4.77
CA VAL A 413 19.03 3.92 3.58
C VAL A 413 18.91 5.43 3.40
N SER A 414 17.86 6.04 3.95
CA SER A 414 17.62 7.49 3.80
C SER A 414 18.55 8.29 4.70
N LEU A 415 19.52 8.95 4.09
CA LEU A 415 20.47 9.81 4.79
C LEU A 415 19.89 11.18 5.15
N VAL A 416 18.96 11.67 4.32
CA VAL A 416 18.25 12.93 4.56
C VAL A 416 16.75 12.67 4.52
N ARG A 417 16.04 13.18 5.51
CA ARG A 417 14.59 13.08 5.63
C ARG A 417 14.01 14.42 6.04
N TYR A 418 12.95 14.81 5.38
CA TYR A 418 12.15 15.98 5.70
C TYR A 418 10.71 15.55 5.97
N ASP A 419 10.15 16.02 7.05
CA ASP A 419 8.76 15.76 7.45
C ASP A 419 8.10 17.07 7.91
N GLN A 420 7.18 17.58 7.10
CA GLN A 420 6.29 18.68 7.44
C GLN A 420 4.94 18.09 7.80
N ARG A 421 4.48 18.29 9.03
CA ARG A 421 3.20 17.77 9.53
C ARG A 421 2.05 18.69 9.19
N THR A 422 2.26 19.98 9.40
CA THR A 422 1.36 21.08 9.06
C THR A 422 2.19 22.22 8.47
N PRO A 423 1.58 23.18 7.75
CA PRO A 423 2.32 24.32 7.22
C PRO A 423 3.10 25.06 8.31
N GLY A 424 4.41 25.12 8.16
CA GLY A 424 5.32 25.76 9.12
C GLY A 424 5.84 24.86 10.24
N ASP A 425 5.31 23.64 10.41
CA ASP A 425 5.82 22.66 11.37
C ASP A 425 6.59 21.59 10.61
N ALA A 426 7.88 21.74 10.49
CA ALA A 426 8.74 20.89 9.69
C ALA A 426 10.00 20.45 10.43
N ARG A 427 10.42 19.21 10.22
CA ARG A 427 11.67 18.66 10.71
C ARG A 427 12.52 18.10 9.57
N THR A 428 13.76 18.52 9.52
CA THR A 428 14.79 17.93 8.66
C THR A 428 15.76 17.11 9.51
N SER A 429 16.08 15.93 9.05
CA SER A 429 17.04 15.02 9.68
C SER A 429 18.09 14.61 8.65
N VAL A 430 19.35 14.68 9.01
CA VAL A 430 20.51 14.31 8.18
C VAL A 430 21.35 13.29 8.95
N LEU A 431 21.86 12.27 8.22
CA LEU A 431 22.68 11.18 8.77
C LEU A 431 22.04 10.54 10.02
N TRP A 432 20.73 10.13 9.85
CA TRP A 432 19.99 9.43 10.91
C TRP A 432 19.89 10.20 12.22
N ASP A 433 19.56 11.49 12.14
CA ASP A 433 19.44 12.43 13.26
C ASP A 433 20.78 12.92 13.85
N ALA A 434 21.92 12.70 13.18
CA ALA A 434 23.17 13.35 13.56
C ALA A 434 23.09 14.86 13.47
N VAL A 435 22.38 15.37 12.45
CA VAL A 435 22.02 16.79 12.36
C VAL A 435 20.51 16.87 12.21
N THR A 436 19.88 17.66 13.04
CA THR A 436 18.44 17.89 12.99
C THR A 436 18.11 19.37 13.02
N TRP A 437 17.09 19.76 12.28
CA TRP A 437 16.53 21.08 12.29
C TRP A 437 15.01 20.97 12.29
N GLU A 438 14.40 21.49 13.35
CA GLU A 438 12.95 21.53 13.50
C GLU A 438 12.48 22.99 13.59
N GLN A 439 11.43 23.29 12.84
CA GLN A 439 10.73 24.57 12.89
C GLN A 439 9.29 24.29 13.27
N ARG A 440 8.73 25.07 14.20
CA ARG A 440 7.36 24.98 14.67
C ARG A 440 6.70 26.36 14.60
N ALA A 441 5.72 26.49 13.71
CA ALA A 441 4.96 27.74 13.56
C ALA A 441 3.99 27.94 14.74
N THR A 442 3.49 26.87 15.32
CA THR A 442 2.52 26.86 16.44
C THR A 442 3.00 27.63 17.66
N ASP A 443 4.26 27.49 18.02
CA ASP A 443 4.87 28.17 19.17
C ASP A 443 6.02 29.11 18.76
N ARG A 444 6.18 29.34 17.43
CA ARG A 444 7.25 30.15 16.85
C ARG A 444 8.64 29.77 17.31
N SER A 445 8.87 28.48 17.46
CA SER A 445 10.16 27.96 17.91
C SER A 445 10.95 27.36 16.74
N THR A 446 12.27 27.42 16.85
CA THR A 446 13.21 26.70 16.00
C THR A 446 14.20 25.96 16.88
N GLU A 447 14.55 24.77 16.48
CA GLU A 447 15.46 23.90 17.21
C GLU A 447 16.44 23.25 16.25
N PHE A 448 17.74 23.37 16.53
CA PHE A 448 18.84 22.81 15.74
C PHE A 448 19.76 22.00 16.63
N HIS A 449 20.14 20.82 16.16
CA HIS A 449 21.11 19.95 16.85
C HIS A 449 22.19 19.47 15.90
N LEU A 450 23.42 19.45 16.36
CA LEU A 450 24.56 18.76 15.78
C LEU A 450 25.00 17.66 16.75
N GLY A 451 24.25 16.55 16.74
CA GLY A 451 24.41 15.46 17.71
C GLY A 451 24.48 15.96 19.15
N PRO A 452 25.35 15.39 19.98
CA PRO A 452 25.56 15.84 21.35
C PRO A 452 26.45 17.07 21.46
N LEU A 453 27.07 17.54 20.36
CA LEU A 453 28.10 18.58 20.40
C LEU A 453 27.49 19.97 20.60
N PHE A 454 26.41 20.25 19.87
CA PHE A 454 25.83 21.60 19.83
C PHE A 454 24.32 21.54 19.65
N SER A 455 23.59 22.36 20.43
CA SER A 455 22.18 22.64 20.18
C SER A 455 21.88 24.13 20.27
N MET A 456 20.90 24.58 19.51
CA MET A 456 20.39 25.95 19.50
C MET A 456 18.86 25.92 19.45
N THR A 457 18.22 26.47 20.45
CA THR A 457 16.74 26.60 20.51
C THR A 457 16.38 28.07 20.56
N THR A 458 15.44 28.48 19.73
CA THR A 458 14.87 29.83 19.76
C THR A 458 13.38 29.73 19.97
N HIS A 459 12.84 30.49 20.94
CA HIS A 459 11.41 30.54 21.22
C HIS A 459 11.04 31.93 21.73
N ALA A 460 10.01 32.54 21.16
CA ALA A 460 9.49 33.86 21.56
C ALA A 460 10.57 34.96 21.73
N GLY A 461 11.63 34.93 20.88
CA GLY A 461 12.75 35.86 20.96
C GLY A 461 13.86 35.48 21.95
N GLU A 462 13.65 34.49 22.80
CA GLU A 462 14.65 33.90 23.64
C GLU A 462 15.49 32.88 22.85
N ARG A 463 16.82 32.94 23.00
CA ARG A 463 17.75 32.01 22.37
C ARG A 463 18.55 31.25 23.43
N ARG A 464 18.54 29.94 23.36
CA ARG A 464 19.38 29.05 24.14
C ARG A 464 20.39 28.39 23.22
N ILE A 465 21.64 28.42 23.60
CA ILE A 465 22.75 27.71 22.94
C ILE A 465 23.34 26.77 24.00
N ALA A 466 23.47 25.49 23.65
CA ALA A 466 24.07 24.52 24.55
C ALA A 466 25.15 23.69 23.83
N LEU A 467 26.19 23.32 24.59
CA LEU A 467 27.29 22.47 24.17
C LEU A 467 27.31 21.22 25.05
N GLY A 468 27.67 20.06 24.47
CA GLY A 468 27.79 18.79 25.21
C GLY A 468 26.46 18.36 25.84
N ASN A 469 25.34 18.43 25.15
CA ASN A 469 24.01 18.12 25.68
C ASN A 469 23.63 18.92 26.92
N GLY A 470 24.02 20.18 26.97
CA GLY A 470 23.70 21.07 28.10
C GLY A 470 24.73 21.12 29.21
N LEU A 471 25.91 20.50 29.04
CA LEU A 471 27.03 20.66 29.98
C LEU A 471 27.41 22.14 30.12
N VAL A 472 27.41 22.88 29.01
CA VAL A 472 27.56 24.33 28.97
C VAL A 472 26.38 24.91 28.25
N SER A 473 25.63 25.82 28.87
CA SER A 473 24.49 26.47 28.25
C SER A 473 24.52 27.97 28.44
N PHE A 474 24.23 28.66 27.32
CA PHE A 474 24.06 30.11 27.27
C PHE A 474 22.62 30.43 26.93
N ARG A 475 22.01 31.34 27.65
CA ARG A 475 20.65 31.80 27.40
C ARG A 475 20.63 33.30 27.23
N LEU A 476 20.06 33.74 26.12
CA LEU A 476 19.87 35.13 25.75
C LEU A 476 18.38 35.43 25.79
N THR A 477 17.98 36.44 26.54
CA THR A 477 16.59 36.86 26.65
C THR A 477 16.39 38.25 26.05
N PRO A 478 15.19 38.59 25.55
CA PRO A 478 14.91 39.91 24.99
C PRO A 478 15.08 41.07 25.98
N THR A 479 15.01 40.81 27.27
CA THR A 479 15.12 41.81 28.37
C THR A 479 16.53 41.99 28.90
N ALA A 480 17.55 41.80 28.05
CA ALA A 480 18.95 42.07 28.36
C ALA A 480 19.48 41.36 29.60
N GLY A 481 19.61 40.09 29.53
CA GLY A 481 20.29 39.29 30.57
C GLY A 481 20.75 37.97 29.97
N TRP A 482 21.79 37.40 30.52
CA TRP A 482 22.30 36.09 30.13
C TRP A 482 22.42 35.17 31.34
N ARG A 483 22.37 33.90 31.09
CA ARG A 483 22.49 32.85 32.09
C ARG A 483 23.55 31.86 31.63
N LEU A 484 24.46 31.51 32.51
CA LEU A 484 25.47 30.50 32.31
C LEU A 484 25.29 29.40 33.34
N PHE A 485 25.03 28.17 32.92
CA PHE A 485 24.68 27.05 33.81
C PHE A 485 23.50 27.40 34.73
N TRP A 486 23.74 27.31 36.06
CA TRP A 486 22.81 27.69 37.12
C TRP A 486 22.96 29.16 37.57
N LEU A 487 24.00 29.87 37.07
CA LEU A 487 24.23 31.29 37.40
C LEU A 487 23.35 32.16 36.50
N ASP A 488 22.48 32.94 37.11
CA ASP A 488 21.56 33.85 36.43
C ASP A 488 22.07 35.30 36.60
N PHE A 489 22.46 35.90 35.48
CA PHE A 489 22.97 37.29 35.41
C PHE A 489 21.91 38.25 34.88
N ARG A 490 20.67 37.85 34.80
CA ARG A 490 19.59 38.72 34.40
C ARG A 490 19.31 39.77 35.45
N SER A 491 19.16 41.03 35.05
CA SER A 491 18.62 42.03 35.95
C SER A 491 17.24 41.63 36.44
N LYS A 492 17.01 41.59 37.74
CA LYS A 492 15.66 41.36 38.29
C LYS A 492 14.74 42.42 37.66
N PRO A 493 13.53 42.03 37.16
CA PRO A 493 12.57 43.01 36.73
C PRO A 493 12.31 43.95 37.89
N THR A 494 12.53 45.24 37.68
CA THR A 494 12.15 46.26 38.62
C THR A 494 10.65 46.20 38.77
N THR A 495 10.15 45.72 39.88
CA THR A 495 8.75 45.74 40.20
C THR A 495 8.38 47.23 40.29
N VAL A 496 7.72 47.74 39.24
CA VAL A 496 7.07 49.04 39.30
C VAL A 496 6.04 48.93 40.42
N PRO A 497 6.11 49.76 41.47
CA PRO A 497 5.08 49.76 42.51
C PRO A 497 3.74 50.04 41.86
N ALA A 498 2.73 49.25 42.22
CA ALA A 498 1.38 49.51 41.77
C ALA A 498 0.97 50.93 42.17
N PRO A 499 0.35 51.74 41.26
CA PRO A 499 -0.16 53.04 41.63
C PRO A 499 -1.11 52.87 42.80
N PRO A 500 -1.13 53.83 43.79
CA PRO A 500 -2.04 53.78 44.92
C PRO A 500 -3.49 53.72 44.41
N ALA A 501 -4.29 52.85 44.97
CA ALA A 501 -5.69 52.72 44.64
C ALA A 501 -6.43 54.03 44.92
N PRO A 502 -7.43 54.43 44.10
CA PRO A 502 -8.18 55.66 44.22
C PRO A 502 -8.98 55.78 45.51
#